data_682a97f868ee76f90ecc21cb4cf1fe94
#
_entry.id   682a97f868ee76f90ecc21cb4cf1fe94
#
_cell.length_a   1.000
_cell.length_b   1.000
_cell.length_c   1.000
_cell.angle_alpha   90.00
_cell.angle_beta   90.00
_cell.angle_gamma   90.00
#
_symmetry.space_group_name_H-M   'P 1'
#
loop_
_entity.id
_entity.type
_entity.pdbx_description
1 polymer ?
#
loop_
_entity_poly.entity_id
_entity_poly.type
_entity_poly.pdbx_seq_one_letter_code
_entity_poly.pdbx_strand_id
1 'polypeptide(L)'
;MFTNLTTVAYVHAESRESTILNDVLNGFTGVLVSDFYTAYDSVPCAQQKCLIHLMRDINEDLYKSPFDEDLKEIARRFGALLREIVETVDSHGLKARGLGKHKKAATGFIEHVGAMKCQAEAGLALQKRIAKNRDKLFTFLDYDGVPWNNNNAEHAVRAFTRLRNTIGTSTPKGHREYATLLSIQQTLRYRGMSFLEFMRSGRMEIDSGSGR
;
A
#
# COMPACT_ATOMS: atom_id res chain seq x y z
N MET A 1 -6.86 -8.62 -4.07
CA MET A 1 -5.49 -8.91 -4.54
C MET A 1 -4.52 -8.58 -3.43
N PHE A 2 -3.57 -9.46 -3.19
CA PHE A 2 -2.52 -9.34 -2.18
C PHE A 2 -1.16 -9.50 -2.87
N THR A 3 -0.18 -8.79 -2.41
CA THR A 3 1.19 -8.89 -2.94
C THR A 3 2.22 -8.56 -1.88
N ASN A 4 3.37 -9.18 -2.01
CA ASN A 4 4.62 -8.76 -1.41
C ASN A 4 5.64 -8.49 -2.54
N LEU A 5 6.93 -8.38 -2.21
CA LEU A 5 7.96 -8.08 -3.22
C LEU A 5 8.22 -9.24 -4.21
N THR A 6 7.76 -10.45 -3.91
CA THR A 6 8.09 -11.67 -4.67
C THR A 6 6.88 -12.49 -5.10
N THR A 7 5.69 -12.18 -4.60
CA THR A 7 4.48 -13.00 -4.82
C THR A 7 3.27 -12.09 -5.01
N VAL A 8 2.40 -12.45 -5.94
CA VAL A 8 1.11 -11.80 -6.19
C VAL A 8 0.02 -12.84 -6.12
N ALA A 9 -1.04 -12.58 -5.35
CA ALA A 9 -2.22 -13.43 -5.24
C ALA A 9 -3.49 -12.63 -5.56
N TYR A 10 -4.21 -13.04 -6.60
CA TYR A 10 -5.55 -12.54 -6.91
C TYR A 10 -6.56 -13.50 -6.33
N VAL A 11 -7.43 -13.00 -5.48
CA VAL A 11 -8.50 -13.77 -4.87
C VAL A 11 -9.84 -13.27 -5.43
N HIS A 12 -10.61 -14.17 -6.01
CA HIS A 12 -11.97 -13.86 -6.45
C HIS A 12 -12.88 -13.80 -5.23
N ALA A 13 -13.61 -12.72 -5.12
CA ALA A 13 -14.59 -12.50 -4.06
C ALA A 13 -15.93 -12.11 -4.68
N GLU A 14 -17.01 -12.68 -4.19
CA GLU A 14 -18.37 -12.38 -4.65
C GLU A 14 -18.85 -11.04 -4.08
N SER A 15 -18.29 -10.62 -2.95
CA SER A 15 -18.61 -9.35 -2.29
C SER A 15 -17.33 -8.61 -1.86
N ARG A 16 -17.46 -7.33 -1.50
CA ARG A 16 -16.36 -6.52 -0.92
C ARG A 16 -16.34 -6.59 0.61
N GLU A 17 -16.85 -7.66 1.20
CA GLU A 17 -16.93 -7.80 2.63
C GLU A 17 -15.57 -8.03 3.29
N SER A 18 -15.44 -7.55 4.53
CA SER A 18 -14.22 -7.69 5.33
C SER A 18 -13.92 -9.15 5.71
N THR A 19 -14.90 -10.05 5.61
CA THR A 19 -14.76 -11.48 5.89
C THR A 19 -13.64 -12.12 5.10
N ILE A 20 -13.54 -11.82 3.80
CA ILE A 20 -12.49 -12.34 2.92
C ILE A 20 -11.09 -11.87 3.35
N LEU A 21 -10.98 -10.64 3.85
CA LEU A 21 -9.72 -10.12 4.37
C LEU A 21 -9.28 -10.93 5.59
N ASN A 22 -10.20 -11.24 6.48
CA ASN A 22 -9.92 -12.02 7.68
C ASN A 22 -9.53 -13.45 7.34
N ASP A 23 -10.19 -14.07 6.36
CA ASP A 23 -9.86 -15.44 5.92
C ASP A 23 -8.47 -15.51 5.28
N VAL A 24 -8.16 -14.59 4.38
CA VAL A 24 -6.87 -14.56 3.65
C VAL A 24 -5.71 -14.15 4.55
N LEU A 25 -5.96 -13.26 5.51
CA LEU A 25 -4.94 -12.73 6.42
C LEU A 25 -4.97 -13.38 7.81
N ASN A 26 -5.71 -14.47 7.97
CA ASN A 26 -5.74 -15.22 9.23
C ASN A 26 -4.33 -15.71 9.62
N GLY A 27 -3.90 -15.36 10.81
CA GLY A 27 -2.56 -15.67 11.29
C GLY A 27 -1.43 -14.83 10.70
N PHE A 28 -1.74 -13.80 9.90
CA PHE A 28 -0.72 -12.90 9.37
C PHE A 28 -0.16 -12.00 10.47
N THR A 29 1.15 -12.06 10.69
CA THR A 29 1.89 -11.31 11.72
C THR A 29 2.77 -10.20 11.16
N GLY A 30 2.78 -10.00 9.86
CA GLY A 30 3.56 -8.95 9.18
C GLY A 30 2.90 -7.58 9.23
N VAL A 31 3.38 -6.66 8.39
CA VAL A 31 2.81 -5.32 8.22
C VAL A 31 1.93 -5.28 6.97
N LEU A 32 0.66 -4.96 7.13
CA LEU A 32 -0.28 -4.77 6.02
C LEU A 32 -0.15 -3.36 5.46
N VAL A 33 0.41 -3.25 4.25
CA VAL A 33 0.46 -1.98 3.51
C VAL A 33 -0.80 -1.83 2.66
N SER A 34 -1.59 -0.79 2.90
CA SER A 34 -2.87 -0.60 2.23
C SER A 34 -3.14 0.88 1.89
N ASP A 35 -4.15 1.13 1.06
CA ASP A 35 -4.77 2.44 0.96
C ASP A 35 -5.58 2.77 2.24
N PHE A 36 -6.40 3.82 2.17
CA PHE A 36 -7.23 4.26 3.31
C PHE A 36 -8.62 3.59 3.34
N TYR A 37 -8.84 2.49 2.60
CA TYR A 37 -10.10 1.75 2.67
C TYR A 37 -10.27 1.13 4.07
N THR A 38 -11.40 1.45 4.70
CA THR A 38 -11.64 1.17 6.12
C THR A 38 -11.79 -0.32 6.45
N ALA A 39 -12.11 -1.17 5.47
CA ALA A 39 -12.20 -2.61 5.69
C ALA A 39 -10.87 -3.23 6.17
N TYR A 40 -9.73 -2.64 5.81
CA TYR A 40 -8.42 -3.09 6.29
C TYR A 40 -8.18 -2.80 7.77
N ASP A 41 -8.93 -1.85 8.36
CA ASP A 41 -8.73 -1.46 9.75
C ASP A 41 -9.12 -2.57 10.75
N SER A 42 -9.94 -3.54 10.31
CA SER A 42 -10.35 -4.71 11.12
C SER A 42 -9.30 -5.82 11.20
N VAL A 43 -8.27 -5.80 10.36
CA VAL A 43 -7.23 -6.85 10.33
C VAL A 43 -6.31 -6.69 11.54
N PRO A 44 -6.15 -7.73 12.39
CA PRO A 44 -5.39 -7.64 13.65
C PRO A 44 -3.88 -7.78 13.42
N CYS A 45 -3.28 -6.89 12.64
CA CYS A 45 -1.84 -6.85 12.40
C CYS A 45 -1.33 -5.40 12.38
N ALA A 46 -0.02 -5.22 12.39
CA ALA A 46 0.58 -3.92 12.14
C ALA A 46 0.17 -3.40 10.75
N GLN A 47 -0.16 -2.13 10.63
CA GLN A 47 -0.66 -1.54 9.39
C GLN A 47 0.18 -0.35 8.97
N GLN A 48 0.41 -0.22 7.67
CA GLN A 48 0.99 0.96 7.03
C GLN A 48 0.02 1.50 6.00
N LYS A 49 -0.44 2.73 6.16
CA LYS A 49 -1.25 3.42 5.15
C LYS A 49 -0.34 4.01 4.06
N CYS A 50 -0.74 3.83 2.81
CA CYS A 50 0.04 4.32 1.66
C CYS A 50 0.17 5.84 1.68
N LEU A 51 1.39 6.35 1.83
CA LEU A 51 1.65 7.79 1.87
C LEU A 51 1.49 8.46 0.49
N ILE A 52 1.59 7.72 -0.62
CA ILE A 52 1.27 8.26 -1.95
C ILE A 52 -0.22 8.59 -2.08
N HIS A 53 -1.10 7.73 -1.55
CA HIS A 53 -2.53 8.04 -1.52
C HIS A 53 -2.80 9.30 -0.69
N LEU A 54 -2.19 9.41 0.49
CA LEU A 54 -2.32 10.61 1.31
C LEU A 54 -1.84 11.86 0.56
N MET A 55 -0.69 11.77 -0.12
CA MET A 55 -0.14 12.89 -0.91
C MET A 55 -1.06 13.29 -2.08
N ARG A 56 -1.63 12.31 -2.80
CA ARG A 56 -2.57 12.59 -3.90
C ARG A 56 -3.82 13.30 -3.40
N ASP A 57 -4.38 12.82 -2.29
CA ASP A 57 -5.58 13.41 -1.70
C ASP A 57 -5.30 14.83 -1.19
N ILE A 58 -4.16 15.07 -0.54
CA ILE A 58 -3.73 16.41 -0.14
C ILE A 58 -3.61 17.34 -1.35
N ASN A 59 -3.01 16.89 -2.45
CA ASN A 59 -2.88 17.70 -3.66
C ASN A 59 -4.25 18.00 -4.29
N GLU A 60 -5.17 17.04 -4.29
CA GLU A 60 -6.55 17.24 -4.77
C GLU A 60 -7.30 18.24 -3.89
N ASP A 61 -7.16 18.15 -2.59
CA ASP A 61 -7.79 19.08 -1.65
C ASP A 61 -7.19 20.50 -1.77
N LEU A 62 -5.88 20.64 -1.98
CA LEU A 62 -5.23 21.92 -2.25
C LEU A 62 -5.73 22.54 -3.56
N TYR A 63 -6.00 21.73 -4.58
CA TYR A 63 -6.56 22.21 -5.83
C TYR A 63 -8.00 22.72 -5.64
N LYS A 64 -8.80 22.02 -4.83
CA LYS A 64 -10.20 22.42 -4.52
C LYS A 64 -10.29 23.60 -3.56
N SER A 65 -9.35 23.72 -2.64
CA SER A 65 -9.33 24.71 -1.57
C SER A 65 -7.99 25.46 -1.51
N PRO A 66 -7.66 26.23 -2.60
CA PRO A 66 -6.32 26.84 -2.75
C PRO A 66 -6.03 27.97 -1.76
N PHE A 67 -7.00 28.43 -1.00
CA PHE A 67 -6.86 29.52 -0.01
C PHE A 67 -6.91 29.00 1.43
N ASP A 68 -6.99 27.68 1.66
CA ASP A 68 -6.94 27.08 2.99
C ASP A 68 -5.48 27.05 3.49
N GLU A 69 -5.12 27.97 4.36
CA GLU A 69 -3.75 28.10 4.89
C GLU A 69 -3.40 26.94 5.84
N ASP A 70 -4.37 26.39 6.59
CA ASP A 70 -4.18 25.24 7.44
C ASP A 70 -3.80 24.00 6.63
N LEU A 71 -4.54 23.77 5.52
CA LEU A 71 -4.25 22.70 4.59
C LEU A 71 -2.86 22.87 3.95
N LYS A 72 -2.49 24.08 3.53
CA LYS A 72 -1.16 24.37 2.98
C LYS A 72 -0.04 24.08 3.97
N GLU A 73 -0.23 24.46 5.22
CA GLU A 73 0.78 24.24 6.27
C GLU A 73 0.97 22.74 6.53
N ILE A 74 -0.12 21.94 6.63
CA ILE A 74 -0.05 20.50 6.78
C ILE A 74 0.66 19.88 5.55
N ALA A 75 0.26 20.27 4.36
CA ALA A 75 0.84 19.77 3.10
C ALA A 75 2.35 20.07 2.99
N ARG A 76 2.76 21.28 3.32
CA ARG A 76 4.17 21.70 3.31
C ARG A 76 5.02 20.87 4.27
N ARG A 77 4.55 20.69 5.51
CA ARG A 77 5.25 19.89 6.52
C ARG A 77 5.32 18.41 6.14
N PHE A 78 4.20 17.86 5.69
CA PHE A 78 4.15 16.47 5.23
C PHE A 78 5.11 16.25 4.05
N GLY A 79 5.09 17.15 3.07
CA GLY A 79 5.97 17.07 1.90
C GLY A 79 7.46 17.17 2.24
N ALA A 80 7.83 18.06 3.17
CA ALA A 80 9.21 18.17 3.64
C ALA A 80 9.68 16.90 4.35
N LEU A 81 8.89 16.38 5.30
CA LEU A 81 9.19 15.15 6.02
C LEU A 81 9.31 13.95 5.07
N LEU A 82 8.35 13.80 4.15
CA LEU A 82 8.35 12.68 3.21
C LEU A 82 9.55 12.71 2.27
N ARG A 83 9.98 13.90 1.83
CA ARG A 83 11.17 14.06 0.97
C ARG A 83 12.42 13.53 1.67
N GLU A 84 12.69 13.94 2.89
CA GLU A 84 13.84 13.48 3.68
C GLU A 84 13.84 11.96 3.89
N ILE A 85 12.65 11.39 4.14
CA ILE A 85 12.47 9.95 4.28
C ILE A 85 12.80 9.24 2.97
N VAL A 86 12.24 9.72 1.83
CA VAL A 86 12.45 9.12 0.51
C VAL A 86 13.92 9.18 0.11
N GLU A 87 14.62 10.31 0.31
CA GLU A 87 16.07 10.42 0.09
C GLU A 87 16.86 9.38 0.89
N THR A 88 16.41 9.08 2.11
CA THR A 88 17.03 8.03 2.93
C THR A 88 16.73 6.64 2.38
N VAL A 89 15.52 6.39 1.90
CA VAL A 89 15.14 5.11 1.26
C VAL A 89 15.94 4.90 -0.03
N ASP A 90 16.09 5.94 -0.85
CA ASP A 90 16.83 5.87 -2.12
C ASP A 90 18.33 5.59 -1.90
N SER A 91 18.89 6.14 -0.81
CA SER A 91 20.30 5.98 -0.50
C SER A 91 20.64 4.68 0.24
N HIS A 92 19.75 4.18 1.10
CA HIS A 92 20.04 3.10 2.06
C HIS A 92 19.04 1.95 2.01
N GLY A 93 18.01 2.03 1.14
CA GLY A 93 16.92 1.08 1.07
C GLY A 93 15.96 1.15 2.26
N LEU A 94 15.00 0.22 2.27
CA LEU A 94 13.99 0.09 3.32
C LEU A 94 14.58 -0.64 4.54
N LYS A 95 15.47 0.03 5.27
CA LYS A 95 16.13 -0.49 6.48
C LYS A 95 15.75 0.30 7.71
N ALA A 96 15.08 -0.32 8.67
CA ALA A 96 14.61 0.31 9.91
C ALA A 96 15.75 1.02 10.65
N ARG A 97 16.98 0.44 10.66
CA ARG A 97 18.17 1.07 11.26
C ARG A 97 18.48 2.45 10.67
N GLY A 98 18.33 2.60 9.33
CA GLY A 98 18.57 3.89 8.65
C GLY A 98 17.38 4.84 8.76
N LEU A 99 16.18 4.29 8.70
CA LEU A 99 14.92 5.04 8.73
C LEU A 99 14.55 5.53 10.14
N GLY A 100 15.05 4.88 11.19
CA GLY A 100 14.75 5.22 12.58
C GLY A 100 15.08 6.67 12.97
N LYS A 101 16.03 7.33 12.29
CA LYS A 101 16.35 8.74 12.50
C LYS A 101 15.16 9.67 12.25
N HIS A 102 14.20 9.27 11.40
CA HIS A 102 13.03 10.07 11.05
C HIS A 102 11.86 9.92 12.04
N LYS A 103 11.91 8.96 12.98
CA LYS A 103 10.80 8.71 13.92
C LYS A 103 10.42 9.96 14.73
N LYS A 104 11.43 10.68 15.25
CA LYS A 104 11.19 11.91 16.02
C LYS A 104 10.49 12.98 15.16
N ALA A 105 10.91 13.15 13.92
CA ALA A 105 10.31 14.10 13.00
C ALA A 105 8.87 13.68 12.60
N ALA A 106 8.64 12.38 12.38
CA ALA A 106 7.31 11.83 12.10
C ALA A 106 6.36 12.02 13.30
N THR A 107 6.79 11.71 14.52
CA THR A 107 6.01 11.97 15.74
C THR A 107 5.72 13.46 15.88
N GLY A 108 6.72 14.32 15.73
CA GLY A 108 6.55 15.78 15.82
C GLY A 108 5.59 16.34 14.78
N PHE A 109 5.58 15.76 13.56
CA PHE A 109 4.58 16.09 12.54
C PHE A 109 3.15 15.75 13.00
N ILE A 110 2.93 14.54 13.50
CA ILE A 110 1.61 14.09 13.99
C ILE A 110 1.14 14.98 15.16
N GLU A 111 2.01 15.25 16.13
CA GLU A 111 1.71 16.11 17.29
C GLU A 111 1.39 17.53 16.87
N HIS A 112 2.20 18.10 15.95
CA HIS A 112 1.96 19.44 15.43
C HIS A 112 0.59 19.55 14.75
N VAL A 113 0.28 18.62 13.83
CA VAL A 113 -1.02 18.59 13.14
C VAL A 113 -2.17 18.42 14.13
N GLY A 114 -1.99 17.55 15.14
CA GLY A 114 -2.99 17.35 16.20
C GLY A 114 -3.26 18.61 17.05
N ALA A 115 -2.25 19.47 17.25
CA ALA A 115 -2.35 20.70 18.03
C ALA A 115 -2.87 21.91 17.20
N MET A 116 -2.92 21.80 15.87
CA MET A 116 -3.43 22.90 15.02
C MET A 116 -4.90 23.18 15.32
N LYS A 117 -5.27 24.46 15.26
CA LYS A 117 -6.66 24.93 15.39
C LYS A 117 -7.20 25.24 14.00
N CYS A 118 -7.36 24.20 13.18
CA CYS A 118 -7.88 24.36 11.82
C CYS A 118 -9.27 25.01 11.82
N GLN A 119 -9.45 26.00 10.97
CA GLN A 119 -10.69 26.75 10.82
C GLN A 119 -11.45 26.34 9.55
N ALA A 120 -10.72 26.05 8.49
CA ALA A 120 -11.31 25.70 7.20
C ALA A 120 -11.62 24.20 7.13
N GLU A 121 -12.65 23.86 6.35
CA GLU A 121 -13.19 22.49 6.28
C GLU A 121 -12.16 21.46 5.77
N ALA A 122 -11.40 21.81 4.74
CA ALA A 122 -10.43 20.89 4.14
C ALA A 122 -9.25 20.61 5.08
N GLY A 123 -8.69 21.66 5.71
CA GLY A 123 -7.64 21.51 6.72
C GLY A 123 -8.11 20.66 7.91
N LEU A 124 -9.34 20.91 8.41
CA LEU A 124 -9.94 20.15 9.50
C LEU A 124 -10.18 18.67 9.13
N ALA A 125 -10.64 18.40 7.90
CA ALA A 125 -10.84 17.04 7.42
C ALA A 125 -9.52 16.27 7.32
N LEU A 126 -8.47 16.90 6.79
CA LEU A 126 -7.14 16.31 6.72
C LEU A 126 -6.54 16.07 8.12
N GLN A 127 -6.69 17.02 9.04
CA GLN A 127 -6.26 16.87 10.44
C GLN A 127 -6.91 15.65 11.09
N LYS A 128 -8.24 15.50 10.97
CA LYS A 128 -8.98 14.34 11.50
C LYS A 128 -8.51 13.02 10.87
N ARG A 129 -8.24 13.02 9.57
CA ARG A 129 -7.74 11.83 8.86
C ARG A 129 -6.35 11.42 9.35
N ILE A 130 -5.45 12.37 9.53
CA ILE A 130 -4.11 12.11 10.08
C ILE A 130 -4.22 11.60 11.52
N ALA A 131 -5.03 12.23 12.37
CA ALA A 131 -5.25 11.81 13.74
C ALA A 131 -5.81 10.39 13.84
N LYS A 132 -6.80 10.04 13.01
CA LYS A 132 -7.38 8.68 12.95
C LYS A 132 -6.34 7.61 12.59
N ASN A 133 -5.39 7.94 11.73
CA ASN A 133 -4.42 6.98 11.20
C ASN A 133 -3.01 7.19 11.80
N ARG A 134 -2.84 7.97 12.86
CA ARG A 134 -1.54 8.38 13.42
C ARG A 134 -0.57 7.20 13.61
N ASP A 135 -1.06 6.08 14.11
CA ASP A 135 -0.27 4.88 14.41
C ASP A 135 -0.01 3.99 13.17
N LYS A 136 -0.54 4.39 11.99
CA LYS A 136 -0.48 3.64 10.73
C LYS A 136 0.22 4.38 9.58
N LEU A 137 0.63 5.64 9.78
CA LEU A 137 1.23 6.45 8.71
C LEU A 137 2.73 6.20 8.56
N PHE A 138 3.43 5.94 9.66
CA PHE A 138 4.88 5.82 9.67
C PHE A 138 5.38 4.49 10.26
N THR A 139 4.54 3.46 10.26
CA THR A 139 4.88 2.12 10.74
C THR A 139 6.10 1.53 10.03
N PHE A 140 6.26 1.80 8.74
CA PHE A 140 7.40 1.33 7.94
C PHE A 140 8.77 1.78 8.46
N LEU A 141 8.83 2.81 9.30
CA LEU A 141 10.09 3.24 9.95
C LEU A 141 10.61 2.24 10.98
N ASP A 142 9.77 1.30 11.41
CA ASP A 142 10.08 0.29 12.43
C ASP A 142 10.46 -1.07 11.85
N TYR A 143 10.20 -1.30 10.55
CA TYR A 143 10.30 -2.63 9.94
C TYR A 143 11.18 -2.63 8.70
N ASP A 144 12.09 -3.61 8.61
CA ASP A 144 12.89 -3.83 7.41
C ASP A 144 12.02 -4.28 6.23
N GLY A 145 12.28 -3.73 5.06
CA GLY A 145 11.63 -4.14 3.81
C GLY A 145 10.16 -3.72 3.65
N VAL A 146 9.58 -3.01 4.62
CA VAL A 146 8.20 -2.52 4.51
C VAL A 146 8.18 -1.20 3.74
N PRO A 147 7.48 -1.14 2.60
CA PRO A 147 7.40 0.08 1.81
C PRO A 147 6.43 1.11 2.42
N TRP A 148 6.73 2.38 2.23
CA TRP A 148 5.87 3.51 2.62
C TRP A 148 4.68 3.74 1.68
N ASN A 149 4.60 2.95 0.59
CA ASN A 149 3.56 3.01 -0.44
C ASN A 149 3.15 1.60 -0.90
N ASN A 150 2.00 1.52 -1.59
CA ASN A 150 1.47 0.27 -2.14
C ASN A 150 1.62 0.17 -3.67
N ASN A 151 2.64 0.81 -4.26
CA ASN A 151 2.84 0.81 -5.72
C ASN A 151 2.90 -0.59 -6.32
N ASN A 152 3.51 -1.56 -5.63
CA ASN A 152 3.54 -2.96 -6.08
C ASN A 152 2.13 -3.53 -6.26
N ALA A 153 1.23 -3.24 -5.32
CA ALA A 153 -0.16 -3.63 -5.41
C ALA A 153 -0.86 -2.94 -6.58
N GLU A 154 -0.64 -1.64 -6.77
CA GLU A 154 -1.22 -0.90 -7.91
C GLU A 154 -0.75 -1.46 -9.26
N HIS A 155 0.53 -1.79 -9.39
CA HIS A 155 1.05 -2.42 -10.61
C HIS A 155 0.40 -3.78 -10.88
N ALA A 156 0.22 -4.59 -9.87
CA ALA A 156 -0.46 -5.88 -10.00
C ALA A 156 -1.95 -5.69 -10.38
N VAL A 157 -2.66 -4.73 -9.77
CA VAL A 157 -4.06 -4.41 -10.13
C VAL A 157 -4.18 -3.98 -11.59
N ARG A 158 -3.23 -3.20 -12.12
CA ARG A 158 -3.25 -2.78 -13.54
C ARG A 158 -3.22 -3.97 -14.50
N ALA A 159 -2.47 -5.04 -14.18
CA ALA A 159 -2.44 -6.25 -14.98
C ALA A 159 -3.84 -6.90 -15.06
N PHE A 160 -4.54 -7.00 -13.94
CA PHE A 160 -5.91 -7.51 -13.88
C PHE A 160 -6.90 -6.61 -14.65
N THR A 161 -6.81 -5.28 -14.47
CA THR A 161 -7.74 -4.33 -15.10
C THR A 161 -7.62 -4.35 -16.62
N ARG A 162 -6.39 -4.36 -17.16
CA ARG A 162 -6.16 -4.44 -18.61
C ARG A 162 -6.82 -5.65 -19.20
N LEU A 163 -6.68 -6.78 -18.55
CA LEU A 163 -7.19 -8.04 -19.08
C LEU A 163 -8.71 -8.13 -18.97
N ARG A 164 -9.31 -7.68 -17.86
CA ARG A 164 -10.78 -7.59 -17.71
C ARG A 164 -11.40 -6.77 -18.83
N ASN A 165 -10.78 -5.69 -19.23
CA ASN A 165 -11.27 -4.83 -20.31
C ASN A 165 -11.12 -5.45 -21.70
N THR A 166 -10.21 -6.42 -21.86
CA THR A 166 -9.91 -7.07 -23.16
C THR A 166 -10.72 -8.34 -23.37
N ILE A 167 -10.97 -9.13 -22.33
CA ILE A 167 -11.48 -10.51 -22.49
C ILE A 167 -12.98 -10.62 -22.20
N GLY A 168 -13.60 -9.69 -21.49
CA GLY A 168 -15.01 -9.78 -21.14
C GLY A 168 -15.32 -11.09 -20.39
N THR A 169 -15.21 -11.12 -19.10
CA THR A 169 -15.40 -12.33 -18.30
C THR A 169 -16.88 -12.62 -18.06
N SER A 170 -17.28 -13.87 -18.16
CA SER A 170 -18.69 -14.25 -18.21
C SER A 170 -19.16 -15.19 -17.09
N THR A 171 -18.25 -15.89 -16.38
CA THR A 171 -18.65 -16.85 -15.35
C THR A 171 -17.81 -16.77 -14.08
N PRO A 172 -18.39 -17.06 -12.88
CA PRO A 172 -17.63 -17.11 -11.64
C PRO A 172 -16.48 -18.13 -11.65
N LYS A 173 -16.66 -19.24 -12.34
CA LYS A 173 -15.62 -20.26 -12.55
C LYS A 173 -14.47 -19.68 -13.36
N GLY A 174 -14.75 -19.05 -14.50
CA GLY A 174 -13.74 -18.41 -15.34
C GLY A 174 -12.96 -17.31 -14.59
N HIS A 175 -13.64 -16.53 -13.73
CA HIS A 175 -12.97 -15.55 -12.90
C HIS A 175 -11.98 -16.17 -11.92
N ARG A 176 -12.32 -17.29 -11.27
CA ARG A 176 -11.44 -17.98 -10.33
C ARG A 176 -10.21 -18.58 -11.04
N GLU A 177 -10.44 -19.31 -12.13
CA GLU A 177 -9.36 -19.90 -12.92
C GLU A 177 -8.42 -18.83 -13.45
N TYR A 178 -8.97 -17.73 -13.93
CA TYR A 178 -8.22 -16.61 -14.42
C TYR A 178 -7.41 -15.91 -13.31
N ALA A 179 -7.99 -15.68 -12.14
CA ALA A 179 -7.29 -15.12 -10.97
C ALA A 179 -6.09 -16.00 -10.57
N THR A 180 -6.25 -17.33 -10.63
CA THR A 180 -5.19 -18.30 -10.37
C THR A 180 -4.04 -18.19 -11.37
N LEU A 181 -4.36 -18.24 -12.67
CA LEU A 181 -3.34 -18.12 -13.72
C LEU A 181 -2.59 -16.78 -13.67
N LEU A 182 -3.32 -15.69 -13.43
CA LEU A 182 -2.72 -14.37 -13.29
C LEU A 182 -1.82 -14.28 -12.05
N SER A 183 -2.20 -14.92 -10.95
CA SER A 183 -1.38 -15.00 -9.74
C SER A 183 -0.04 -15.67 -10.02
N ILE A 184 -0.05 -16.80 -10.73
CA ILE A 184 1.14 -17.53 -11.14
C ILE A 184 1.99 -16.66 -12.08
N GLN A 185 1.39 -16.12 -13.15
CA GLN A 185 2.09 -15.29 -14.11
C GLN A 185 2.78 -14.07 -13.47
N GLN A 186 2.07 -13.32 -12.63
CA GLN A 186 2.63 -12.13 -12.00
C GLN A 186 3.68 -12.50 -10.95
N THR A 187 3.51 -13.59 -10.22
CA THR A 187 4.52 -14.11 -9.28
C THR A 187 5.81 -14.46 -10.01
N LEU A 188 5.73 -15.19 -11.10
CA LEU A 188 6.90 -15.54 -11.90
C LEU A 188 7.58 -14.29 -12.45
N ARG A 189 6.81 -13.33 -12.95
CA ARG A 189 7.33 -12.04 -13.43
C ARG A 189 8.07 -11.27 -12.35
N TYR A 190 7.55 -11.22 -11.12
CA TYR A 190 8.20 -10.55 -9.98
C TYR A 190 9.50 -11.23 -9.58
N ARG A 191 9.62 -12.54 -9.85
CA ARG A 191 10.84 -13.33 -9.63
C ARG A 191 11.78 -13.37 -10.85
N GLY A 192 11.49 -12.63 -11.91
CA GLY A 192 12.29 -12.62 -13.14
C GLY A 192 12.25 -13.93 -13.93
N MET A 193 11.23 -14.78 -13.71
CA MET A 193 11.06 -16.09 -14.33
C MET A 193 10.11 -16.02 -15.53
N SER A 194 10.37 -16.86 -16.55
CA SER A 194 9.50 -16.98 -17.72
C SER A 194 8.27 -17.84 -17.42
N PHE A 195 7.08 -17.28 -17.60
CA PHE A 195 5.82 -18.04 -17.47
C PHE A 195 5.74 -19.20 -18.47
N LEU A 196 6.17 -19.00 -19.70
CA LEU A 196 6.15 -20.03 -20.74
C LEU A 196 7.07 -21.21 -20.40
N GLU A 197 8.28 -20.92 -19.92
CA GLU A 197 9.22 -21.96 -19.48
C GLU A 197 8.69 -22.73 -18.27
N PHE A 198 8.09 -22.03 -17.31
CA PHE A 198 7.43 -22.66 -16.18
C PHE A 198 6.33 -23.63 -16.64
N MET A 199 5.44 -23.21 -17.53
CA MET A 199 4.38 -24.08 -18.06
C MET A 199 4.92 -25.29 -18.82
N ARG A 200 5.98 -25.11 -19.61
CA ARG A 200 6.63 -26.21 -20.35
C ARG A 200 7.36 -27.21 -19.44
N SER A 201 7.82 -26.76 -18.29
CA SER A 201 8.53 -27.63 -17.34
C SER A 201 7.65 -28.64 -16.62
N GLY A 202 6.32 -28.46 -16.67
CA GLY A 202 5.36 -29.29 -15.93
C GLY A 202 5.45 -29.17 -14.40
N ARG A 203 6.20 -28.21 -13.87
CA ARG A 203 6.32 -27.99 -12.43
C ARG A 203 4.99 -27.53 -11.84
N MET A 204 4.67 -28.04 -10.66
CA MET A 204 3.46 -27.66 -9.92
C MET A 204 3.74 -26.62 -8.83
N GLU A 205 5.01 -26.34 -8.53
CA GLU A 205 5.44 -25.39 -7.51
C GLU A 205 6.38 -24.32 -8.11
N ILE A 206 6.23 -23.11 -7.62
CA ILE A 206 7.16 -22.03 -7.90
C ILE A 206 8.17 -22.03 -6.76
N ASP A 207 9.39 -22.53 -7.03
CA ASP A 207 10.46 -22.55 -6.05
C ASP A 207 10.62 -21.17 -5.37
N SER A 208 10.68 -21.17 -4.05
CA SER A 208 11.13 -20.00 -3.30
C SER A 208 12.62 -19.85 -3.59
N GLY A 209 12.94 -19.15 -4.69
CA GLY A 209 14.32 -18.91 -5.07
C GLY A 209 15.07 -18.36 -3.87
N SER A 210 16.11 -19.07 -3.44
CA SER A 210 17.10 -18.56 -2.53
C SER A 210 17.68 -17.32 -3.17
N GLY A 211 17.26 -16.12 -2.70
CA GLY A 211 17.81 -14.88 -3.17
C GLY A 211 19.33 -14.90 -2.99
N ARG A 212 20.02 -14.71 -4.10
CA ARG A 212 21.43 -14.34 -4.09
C ARG A 212 21.53 -12.85 -3.83
#